data_4cc8b2fda061febf29c750ff82cd558a
#
_entry.id   4cc8b2fda061febf29c750ff82cd558a
#
_cell.length_a   1.000
_cell.length_b   1.000
_cell.length_c   1.000
_cell.angle_alpha   90.00
_cell.angle_beta   90.00
_cell.angle_gamma   90.00
#
_symmetry.space_group_name_H-M   'P 1'
#
loop_
_entity.id
_entity.type
_entity.pdbx_description
1 polymer ?
#
loop_
_entity_poly.entity_id
_entity_poly.type
_entity_poly.pdbx_seq_one_letter_code
_entity_poly.pdbx_strand_id
1 'polypeptide(L)'
;MRRSAQKGLPGPPARPAETQSLLRTSKLVKVYRADGVTVEAVRGVDIELGIGEFVAIMGPSGSGKSTLLHVLGGLEPATSGEIWLRGQRVDGLSTAAWAILRRQHVGFVFQFFNLLSNMTVADNVELPALLAGATPRQARKRREELLAELGIAGKAGAAPARLSGGEQQRVALARALANEPSVLLADEPTGNLDSSNTRDVLRLLRRAHAGGQAILMVTHDARVASLADRVINLYDGMVADDAKIVPIPRTTNGVADVLELRG
;
A
#
# COMPACT_ATOMS: atom_id res chain seq x y z
N MET A 1 69.14 1.58 9.91
CA MET A 1 68.03 0.78 9.44
C MET A 1 66.71 1.53 9.78
N ARG A 2 66.14 2.20 8.80
CA ARG A 2 64.87 2.95 8.96
C ARG A 2 63.73 2.06 8.39
N ARG A 3 62.78 1.64 9.24
CA ARG A 3 61.57 0.91 8.79
C ARG A 3 60.58 1.92 8.24
N SER A 4 60.28 1.78 6.96
CA SER A 4 59.21 2.49 6.24
C SER A 4 57.86 2.03 6.76
N ALA A 5 57.04 2.96 7.28
CA ALA A 5 55.64 2.70 7.58
C ALA A 5 54.80 2.70 6.30
N GLN A 6 54.24 1.56 5.94
CA GLN A 6 53.25 1.45 4.90
C GLN A 6 51.94 2.12 5.42
N LYS A 7 51.56 3.23 4.78
CA LYS A 7 50.20 3.79 4.90
C LYS A 7 49.22 2.84 4.23
N GLY A 8 48.37 2.20 5.03
CA GLY A 8 47.22 1.47 4.55
C GLY A 8 46.27 2.37 3.75
N LEU A 9 45.81 1.85 2.60
CA LEU A 9 44.77 2.50 1.79
C LEU A 9 43.49 2.64 2.63
N PRO A 10 42.72 3.75 2.51
CA PRO A 10 41.44 3.90 3.18
C PRO A 10 40.48 2.81 2.67
N GLY A 11 39.83 2.11 3.60
CA GLY A 11 38.79 1.14 3.30
C GLY A 11 37.62 1.80 2.52
N PRO A 12 36.83 0.98 1.79
CA PRO A 12 35.69 1.48 1.04
C PRO A 12 34.76 2.28 1.97
N PRO A 13 34.12 3.36 1.48
CA PRO A 13 33.23 4.17 2.30
C PRO A 13 32.10 3.28 2.87
N ALA A 14 31.84 3.44 4.16
CA ALA A 14 30.72 2.78 4.83
C ALA A 14 29.44 3.06 4.05
N ARG A 15 28.68 2.02 3.72
CA ARG A 15 27.34 2.18 3.15
C ARG A 15 26.55 3.10 4.09
N PRO A 16 25.78 4.08 3.54
CA PRO A 16 24.88 4.88 4.36
C PRO A 16 24.00 3.94 5.17
N ALA A 17 23.73 4.30 6.42
CA ALA A 17 22.92 3.52 7.34
C ALA A 17 21.68 3.01 6.60
N GLU A 18 21.52 1.68 6.51
CA GLU A 18 20.40 1.04 5.85
C GLU A 18 19.14 1.57 6.51
N THR A 19 18.41 2.45 5.82
CA THR A 19 17.03 2.80 6.17
C THR A 19 16.33 1.45 6.26
N GLN A 20 15.78 1.11 7.43
CA GLN A 20 15.17 -0.22 7.61
C GLN A 20 14.03 -0.36 6.63
N SER A 21 14.25 -1.11 5.56
CA SER A 21 13.27 -1.41 4.53
C SER A 21 12.16 -2.26 5.13
N LEU A 22 10.92 -1.77 5.03
CA LEU A 22 9.74 -2.52 5.44
C LEU A 22 9.37 -3.60 4.42
N LEU A 23 9.38 -3.22 3.13
CA LEU A 23 9.09 -4.10 2.00
C LEU A 23 10.15 -3.85 0.93
N ARG A 24 10.72 -4.92 0.38
CA ARG A 24 11.73 -4.83 -0.68
C ARG A 24 11.56 -5.96 -1.68
N THR A 25 11.86 -5.68 -2.95
CA THR A 25 11.97 -6.70 -3.99
C THR A 25 13.34 -6.70 -4.63
N SER A 26 13.73 -7.83 -5.22
CA SER A 26 14.90 -7.92 -6.09
C SER A 26 14.57 -8.77 -7.31
N LYS A 27 14.73 -8.16 -8.48
CA LYS A 27 14.49 -8.77 -9.80
C LYS A 27 13.16 -9.52 -9.87
N LEU A 28 12.10 -8.90 -9.30
CA LEU A 28 10.78 -9.51 -9.21
C LEU A 28 10.16 -9.68 -10.58
N VAL A 29 9.72 -10.89 -10.90
CA VAL A 29 9.07 -11.24 -12.18
C VAL A 29 7.73 -11.92 -11.92
N LYS A 30 6.72 -11.51 -12.71
CA LYS A 30 5.43 -12.21 -12.79
C LYS A 30 5.06 -12.45 -14.24
N VAL A 31 4.89 -13.72 -14.58
CA VAL A 31 4.47 -14.19 -15.91
C VAL A 31 3.16 -14.94 -15.81
N TYR A 32 2.18 -14.54 -16.61
CA TYR A 32 0.95 -15.31 -16.83
C TYR A 32 1.08 -16.14 -18.09
N ARG A 33 0.60 -17.37 -18.02
CA ARG A 33 0.53 -18.29 -19.18
C ARG A 33 -0.86 -18.87 -19.25
N ALA A 34 -1.59 -18.54 -20.32
CA ALA A 34 -2.93 -19.06 -20.57
C ALA A 34 -3.13 -19.21 -22.08
N ASP A 35 -3.69 -20.31 -22.53
CA ASP A 35 -4.09 -20.57 -23.92
C ASP A 35 -3.00 -20.28 -24.97
N GLY A 36 -1.75 -20.63 -24.65
CA GLY A 36 -0.59 -20.39 -25.53
C GLY A 36 -0.07 -18.96 -25.54
N VAL A 37 -0.73 -18.05 -24.83
CA VAL A 37 -0.28 -16.65 -24.66
C VAL A 37 0.57 -16.53 -23.40
N THR A 38 1.73 -15.87 -23.53
CA THR A 38 2.58 -15.54 -22.40
C THR A 38 2.63 -14.03 -22.21
N VAL A 39 2.26 -13.56 -21.02
CA VAL A 39 2.30 -12.13 -20.67
C VAL A 39 3.22 -11.95 -19.47
N GLU A 40 4.32 -11.21 -19.67
CA GLU A 40 5.21 -10.79 -18.59
C GLU A 40 4.68 -9.48 -17.99
N ALA A 41 3.86 -9.59 -16.95
CA ALA A 41 3.22 -8.44 -16.31
C ALA A 41 4.17 -7.65 -15.39
N VAL A 42 5.20 -8.30 -14.82
CA VAL A 42 6.26 -7.69 -14.02
C VAL A 42 7.59 -8.25 -14.49
N ARG A 43 8.57 -7.37 -14.78
CA ARG A 43 9.81 -7.71 -15.49
C ARG A 43 11.03 -7.22 -14.71
N GLY A 44 11.46 -8.00 -13.72
CA GLY A 44 12.68 -7.71 -12.95
C GLY A 44 12.59 -6.44 -12.11
N VAL A 45 11.47 -6.22 -11.44
CA VAL A 45 11.22 -5.01 -10.65
C VAL A 45 11.97 -5.04 -9.33
N ASP A 46 12.75 -3.98 -9.09
CA ASP A 46 13.43 -3.66 -7.84
C ASP A 46 12.78 -2.43 -7.23
N ILE A 47 12.08 -2.60 -6.10
CA ILE A 47 11.49 -1.50 -5.34
C ILE A 47 11.74 -1.70 -3.85
N GLU A 48 11.69 -0.60 -3.13
CA GLU A 48 11.81 -0.56 -1.68
C GLU A 48 10.79 0.39 -1.09
N LEU A 49 10.19 0.01 0.03
CA LEU A 49 9.30 0.83 0.84
C LEU A 49 9.86 0.92 2.25
N GLY A 50 10.10 2.12 2.73
CA GLY A 50 10.55 2.39 4.09
C GLY A 50 9.43 2.26 5.13
N ILE A 51 9.80 2.18 6.40
CA ILE A 51 8.84 2.23 7.52
C ILE A 51 8.18 3.61 7.53
N GLY A 52 6.85 3.64 7.56
CA GLY A 52 6.07 4.88 7.57
C GLY A 52 6.13 5.68 6.26
N GLU A 53 6.75 5.18 5.21
CA GLU A 53 6.82 5.84 3.90
C GLU A 53 5.50 5.67 3.13
N PHE A 54 5.10 6.69 2.39
CA PHE A 54 4.00 6.62 1.44
C PHE A 54 4.56 6.67 0.01
N VAL A 55 4.45 5.56 -0.71
CA VAL A 55 4.89 5.43 -2.11
C VAL A 55 3.68 5.26 -3.02
N ALA A 56 3.64 6.02 -4.12
CA ALA A 56 2.68 5.83 -5.19
C ALA A 56 3.35 5.16 -6.40
N ILE A 57 2.73 4.11 -6.93
CA ILE A 57 3.11 3.50 -8.21
C ILE A 57 2.17 4.01 -9.29
N MET A 58 2.73 4.68 -10.28
CA MET A 58 2.02 5.23 -11.42
C MET A 58 2.36 4.50 -12.72
N GLY A 59 1.55 4.71 -13.74
CA GLY A 59 1.78 4.19 -15.10
C GLY A 59 0.49 3.97 -15.86
N PRO A 60 0.55 3.73 -17.18
CA PRO A 60 -0.61 3.51 -18.02
C PRO A 60 -1.37 2.23 -17.63
N SER A 61 -2.61 2.09 -18.11
CA SER A 61 -3.36 0.84 -17.95
C SER A 61 -2.59 -0.32 -18.59
N GLY A 62 -2.57 -1.47 -17.92
CA GLY A 62 -1.83 -2.65 -18.40
C GLY A 62 -0.33 -2.65 -18.09
N SER A 63 0.23 -1.61 -17.45
CA SER A 63 1.68 -1.59 -17.14
C SER A 63 2.13 -2.55 -16.02
N GLY A 64 1.23 -3.33 -15.41
CA GLY A 64 1.57 -4.32 -14.39
C GLY A 64 1.40 -3.88 -12.93
N LYS A 65 0.90 -2.66 -12.66
CA LYS A 65 0.78 -2.07 -11.31
C LYS A 65 -0.01 -2.93 -10.32
N SER A 66 -1.26 -3.27 -10.65
CA SER A 66 -2.11 -4.10 -9.78
C SER A 66 -1.52 -5.50 -9.61
N THR A 67 -0.94 -6.08 -10.68
CA THR A 67 -0.20 -7.35 -10.60
C THR A 67 0.94 -7.26 -9.60
N LEU A 68 1.77 -6.20 -9.70
CA LEU A 68 2.87 -5.97 -8.76
C LEU A 68 2.34 -5.90 -7.32
N LEU A 69 1.29 -5.10 -7.08
CA LEU A 69 0.69 -4.95 -5.76
C LEU A 69 0.16 -6.29 -5.21
N HIS A 70 -0.51 -7.10 -6.04
CA HIS A 70 -1.04 -8.41 -5.66
C HIS A 70 0.07 -9.41 -5.32
N VAL A 71 1.17 -9.38 -6.07
CA VAL A 71 2.35 -10.23 -5.79
C VAL A 71 3.02 -9.81 -4.48
N LEU A 72 3.19 -8.51 -4.25
CA LEU A 72 3.76 -7.97 -3.01
C LEU A 72 2.93 -8.30 -1.77
N GLY A 73 1.62 -8.35 -1.92
CA GLY A 73 0.70 -8.76 -0.85
C GLY A 73 0.47 -10.26 -0.75
N GLY A 74 1.13 -11.08 -1.57
CA GLY A 74 0.99 -12.54 -1.58
C GLY A 74 -0.40 -13.02 -1.96
N LEU A 75 -1.18 -12.23 -2.71
CA LEU A 75 -2.42 -12.68 -3.34
C LEU A 75 -2.13 -13.55 -4.56
N GLU A 76 -0.99 -13.28 -5.21
CA GLU A 76 -0.46 -14.08 -6.31
C GLU A 76 1.00 -14.45 -6.07
N PRO A 77 1.45 -15.64 -6.44
CA PRO A 77 2.85 -16.02 -6.34
C PRO A 77 3.69 -15.26 -7.37
N ALA A 78 4.91 -14.88 -7.01
CA ALA A 78 5.92 -14.45 -7.97
C ALA A 78 6.30 -15.61 -8.89
N THR A 79 6.70 -15.31 -10.14
CA THR A 79 7.30 -16.33 -11.04
C THR A 79 8.77 -16.53 -10.70
N SER A 80 9.49 -15.45 -10.39
CA SER A 80 10.86 -15.46 -9.91
C SER A 80 11.21 -14.13 -9.25
N GLY A 81 12.42 -14.00 -8.72
CA GLY A 81 12.86 -12.85 -7.94
C GLY A 81 12.60 -13.06 -6.45
N GLU A 82 12.86 -12.04 -5.67
CA GLU A 82 12.80 -12.11 -4.21
C GLU A 82 11.93 -11.01 -3.63
N ILE A 83 11.21 -11.32 -2.56
CA ILE A 83 10.39 -10.39 -1.80
C ILE A 83 10.77 -10.51 -0.33
N TRP A 84 11.03 -9.37 0.31
CA TRP A 84 11.24 -9.29 1.76
C TRP A 84 10.17 -8.39 2.38
N LEU A 85 9.59 -8.85 3.46
CA LEU A 85 8.70 -8.06 4.30
C LEU A 85 9.24 -8.09 5.73
N ARG A 86 9.49 -6.91 6.31
CA ARG A 86 10.06 -6.75 7.67
C ARG A 86 11.37 -7.54 7.85
N GLY A 87 12.22 -7.55 6.83
CA GLY A 87 13.49 -8.28 6.84
C GLY A 87 13.38 -9.80 6.63
N GLN A 88 12.17 -10.35 6.52
CA GLN A 88 11.95 -11.77 6.24
C GLN A 88 11.69 -11.99 4.76
N ARG A 89 12.35 -12.96 4.16
CA ARG A 89 12.11 -13.39 2.78
C ARG A 89 10.79 -14.17 2.70
N VAL A 90 9.91 -13.78 1.77
CA VAL A 90 8.52 -14.28 1.73
C VAL A 90 8.08 -14.85 0.37
N ASP A 91 8.86 -14.69 -0.71
CA ASP A 91 8.52 -15.16 -2.05
C ASP A 91 8.32 -16.69 -2.15
N GLY A 92 9.02 -17.47 -1.31
CA GLY A 92 8.90 -18.93 -1.26
C GLY A 92 7.82 -19.45 -0.29
N LEU A 93 7.02 -18.60 0.33
CA LEU A 93 6.00 -19.04 1.29
C LEU A 93 4.84 -19.78 0.59
N SER A 94 4.32 -20.82 1.24
CA SER A 94 3.09 -21.45 0.82
C SER A 94 1.89 -20.50 0.95
N THR A 95 0.80 -20.77 0.23
CA THR A 95 -0.46 -19.98 0.32
C THR A 95 -0.97 -19.87 1.77
N ALA A 96 -0.84 -20.94 2.55
CA ALA A 96 -1.25 -20.93 3.96
C ALA A 96 -0.35 -20.02 4.82
N ALA A 97 0.97 -20.07 4.62
CA ALA A 97 1.92 -19.21 5.32
C ALA A 97 1.70 -17.73 4.94
N TRP A 98 1.49 -17.43 3.65
CA TRP A 98 1.12 -16.11 3.18
C TRP A 98 -0.20 -15.61 3.80
N ALA A 99 -1.21 -16.48 3.95
CA ALA A 99 -2.48 -16.09 4.58
C ALA A 99 -2.30 -15.70 6.06
N ILE A 100 -1.39 -16.35 6.79
CA ILE A 100 -1.05 -16.00 8.17
C ILE A 100 -0.34 -14.63 8.20
N LEU A 101 0.66 -14.43 7.34
CA LEU A 101 1.44 -13.21 7.27
C LEU A 101 0.56 -12.00 6.86
N ARG A 102 -0.31 -12.16 5.85
CA ARG A 102 -1.27 -11.12 5.46
C ARG A 102 -2.14 -10.67 6.61
N ARG A 103 -2.74 -11.61 7.36
CA ARG A 103 -3.61 -11.27 8.49
C ARG A 103 -2.95 -10.36 9.51
N GLN A 104 -1.63 -10.46 9.67
CA GLN A 104 -0.88 -9.73 10.68
C GLN A 104 -0.22 -8.45 10.16
N HIS A 105 0.23 -8.46 8.90
CA HIS A 105 1.15 -7.44 8.43
C HIS A 105 0.70 -6.67 7.19
N VAL A 106 -0.33 -7.13 6.48
CA VAL A 106 -0.74 -6.51 5.21
C VAL A 106 -2.22 -6.15 5.25
N GLY A 107 -2.52 -4.87 5.10
CA GLY A 107 -3.87 -4.38 4.83
C GLY A 107 -4.07 -4.19 3.33
N PHE A 108 -5.23 -4.59 2.80
CA PHE A 108 -5.59 -4.37 1.39
C PHE A 108 -6.80 -3.46 1.24
N VAL A 109 -6.67 -2.45 0.38
CA VAL A 109 -7.77 -1.62 -0.12
C VAL A 109 -7.86 -1.80 -1.63
N PHE A 110 -9.01 -2.24 -2.13
CA PHE A 110 -9.24 -2.54 -3.55
C PHE A 110 -10.09 -1.47 -4.22
N GLN A 111 -9.98 -1.34 -5.52
CA GLN A 111 -10.78 -0.45 -6.35
C GLN A 111 -12.29 -0.75 -6.24
N PHE A 112 -12.69 -2.02 -6.18
CA PHE A 112 -14.08 -2.48 -6.08
C PHE A 112 -14.49 -2.86 -4.65
N PHE A 113 -13.84 -2.28 -3.62
CA PHE A 113 -14.12 -2.44 -2.20
C PHE A 113 -13.99 -3.87 -1.66
N ASN A 114 -14.40 -4.90 -2.40
CA ASN A 114 -14.36 -6.33 -2.06
C ASN A 114 -14.94 -6.64 -0.66
N LEU A 115 -16.04 -5.97 -0.31
CA LEU A 115 -16.76 -6.24 0.94
C LEU A 115 -17.56 -7.55 0.82
N LEU A 116 -17.66 -8.27 1.93
CA LEU A 116 -18.47 -9.47 2.02
C LEU A 116 -19.94 -9.05 2.08
N SER A 117 -20.67 -9.29 0.98
CA SER A 117 -22.04 -8.81 0.78
C SER A 117 -23.08 -9.45 1.72
N ASN A 118 -22.79 -10.64 2.24
CA ASN A 118 -23.62 -11.39 3.19
C ASN A 118 -23.34 -11.07 4.66
N MET A 119 -22.47 -10.10 4.91
CA MET A 119 -22.07 -9.64 6.23
C MET A 119 -22.39 -8.16 6.41
N THR A 120 -22.61 -7.72 7.65
CA THR A 120 -22.76 -6.29 7.98
C THR A 120 -21.44 -5.54 7.86
N VAL A 121 -21.49 -4.22 7.92
CA VAL A 121 -20.30 -3.35 8.05
C VAL A 121 -19.47 -3.77 9.27
N ALA A 122 -20.12 -3.99 10.41
CA ALA A 122 -19.44 -4.43 11.62
C ALA A 122 -18.68 -5.72 11.40
N ASP A 123 -19.31 -6.73 10.81
CA ASP A 123 -18.71 -8.03 10.57
C ASP A 123 -17.53 -7.94 9.61
N ASN A 124 -17.65 -7.14 8.52
CA ASN A 124 -16.57 -6.92 7.57
C ASN A 124 -15.31 -6.36 8.24
N VAL A 125 -15.46 -5.48 9.25
CA VAL A 125 -14.34 -4.86 9.96
C VAL A 125 -13.81 -5.74 11.10
N GLU A 126 -14.68 -6.51 11.78
CA GLU A 126 -14.28 -7.41 12.88
C GLU A 126 -13.57 -8.68 12.36
N LEU A 127 -13.99 -9.20 11.22
CA LEU A 127 -13.54 -10.50 10.71
C LEU A 127 -12.00 -10.64 10.63
N PRO A 128 -11.23 -9.67 10.12
CA PRO A 128 -9.76 -9.78 10.10
C PRO A 128 -9.15 -9.97 11.49
N ALA A 129 -9.65 -9.25 12.49
CA ALA A 129 -9.15 -9.35 13.86
C ALA A 129 -9.47 -10.71 14.48
N LEU A 130 -10.69 -11.21 14.28
CA LEU A 130 -11.09 -12.55 14.73
C LEU A 130 -10.24 -13.64 14.08
N LEU A 131 -9.99 -13.54 12.77
CA LEU A 131 -9.12 -14.48 12.02
C LEU A 131 -7.65 -14.40 12.47
N ALA A 132 -7.21 -13.27 13.00
CA ALA A 132 -5.88 -13.10 13.58
C ALA A 132 -5.80 -13.61 15.04
N GLY A 133 -6.91 -14.07 15.64
CA GLY A 133 -6.97 -14.63 16.99
C GLY A 133 -7.38 -13.63 18.07
N ALA A 134 -7.87 -12.44 17.71
CA ALA A 134 -8.43 -11.51 18.68
C ALA A 134 -9.71 -12.07 19.31
N THR A 135 -9.92 -11.77 20.58
CA THR A 135 -11.21 -12.10 21.23
C THR A 135 -12.34 -11.25 20.63
N PRO A 136 -13.61 -11.72 20.69
CA PRO A 136 -14.76 -10.95 20.21
C PRO A 136 -14.86 -9.54 20.83
N ARG A 137 -14.46 -9.39 22.08
CA ARG A 137 -14.43 -8.09 22.77
C ARG A 137 -13.38 -7.15 22.18
N GLN A 138 -12.18 -7.66 21.89
CA GLN A 138 -11.11 -6.88 21.26
C GLN A 138 -11.47 -6.47 19.83
N ALA A 139 -11.97 -7.41 19.02
CA ALA A 139 -12.40 -7.16 17.66
C ALA A 139 -13.50 -6.08 17.60
N ARG A 140 -14.52 -6.19 18.49
CA ARG A 140 -15.58 -5.20 18.60
C ARG A 140 -15.04 -3.81 18.97
N LYS A 141 -14.20 -3.73 20.00
CA LYS A 141 -13.60 -2.45 20.43
C LYS A 141 -12.84 -1.80 19.28
N ARG A 142 -11.98 -2.56 18.58
CA ARG A 142 -11.21 -2.06 17.44
C ARG A 142 -12.11 -1.59 16.30
N ARG A 143 -13.16 -2.34 15.98
CA ARG A 143 -14.17 -1.92 14.98
C ARG A 143 -14.82 -0.59 15.36
N GLU A 144 -15.26 -0.42 16.61
CA GLU A 144 -15.91 0.82 17.08
C GLU A 144 -14.99 2.02 16.91
N GLU A 145 -13.72 1.89 17.30
CA GLU A 145 -12.69 2.91 17.12
C GLU A 145 -12.53 3.27 15.63
N LEU A 146 -12.34 2.28 14.75
CA LEU A 146 -12.14 2.50 13.32
C LEU A 146 -13.36 3.10 12.63
N LEU A 147 -14.56 2.61 12.92
CA LEU A 147 -15.78 3.16 12.32
C LEU A 147 -16.04 4.60 12.77
N ALA A 148 -15.69 4.95 14.01
CA ALA A 148 -15.78 6.32 14.50
C ALA A 148 -14.72 7.22 13.81
N GLU A 149 -13.47 6.78 13.74
CA GLU A 149 -12.38 7.51 13.10
C GLU A 149 -12.67 7.79 11.61
N LEU A 150 -13.25 6.82 10.91
CA LEU A 150 -13.58 6.92 9.49
C LEU A 150 -14.98 7.52 9.22
N GLY A 151 -15.69 7.98 10.26
CA GLY A 151 -16.95 8.72 10.15
C GLY A 151 -18.13 7.87 9.64
N ILE A 152 -18.17 6.57 9.94
CA ILE A 152 -19.19 5.61 9.50
C ILE A 152 -19.79 4.78 10.65
N ALA A 153 -19.61 5.19 11.91
CA ALA A 153 -20.11 4.47 13.08
C ALA A 153 -21.63 4.17 13.01
N GLY A 154 -22.42 5.12 12.50
CA GLY A 154 -23.88 4.96 12.34
C GLY A 154 -24.30 3.89 11.32
N LYS A 155 -23.35 3.31 10.57
CA LYS A 155 -23.62 2.29 9.53
C LYS A 155 -23.23 0.88 9.96
N ALA A 156 -22.80 0.65 11.19
CA ALA A 156 -22.28 -0.63 11.67
C ALA A 156 -23.19 -1.84 11.37
N GLY A 157 -24.50 -1.70 11.54
CA GLY A 157 -25.49 -2.75 11.26
C GLY A 157 -25.97 -2.83 9.81
N ALA A 158 -25.49 -1.95 8.91
CA ALA A 158 -25.94 -1.94 7.52
C ALA A 158 -25.24 -3.04 6.70
N ALA A 159 -25.94 -3.55 5.68
CA ALA A 159 -25.32 -4.38 4.65
C ALA A 159 -24.55 -3.51 3.65
N PRO A 160 -23.44 -3.98 3.05
CA PRO A 160 -22.65 -3.21 2.07
C PRO A 160 -23.48 -2.63 0.92
N ALA A 161 -24.47 -3.35 0.44
CA ALA A 161 -25.33 -2.90 -0.66
C ALA A 161 -26.20 -1.65 -0.34
N ARG A 162 -26.29 -1.26 0.94
CA ARG A 162 -27.01 -0.05 1.38
C ARG A 162 -26.11 1.18 1.53
N LEU A 163 -24.84 1.04 1.21
CA LEU A 163 -23.83 2.08 1.35
C LEU A 163 -23.54 2.74 -0.02
N SER A 164 -23.26 4.05 0.01
CA SER A 164 -22.63 4.72 -1.13
C SER A 164 -21.23 4.20 -1.40
N GLY A 165 -20.69 4.42 -2.59
CA GLY A 165 -19.33 3.99 -2.95
C GLY A 165 -18.27 4.53 -1.97
N GLY A 166 -18.38 5.80 -1.58
CA GLY A 166 -17.48 6.40 -0.58
C GLY A 166 -17.60 5.77 0.81
N GLU A 167 -18.83 5.41 1.25
CA GLU A 167 -19.03 4.67 2.50
C GLU A 167 -18.45 3.26 2.41
N GLN A 168 -18.65 2.55 1.29
CA GLN A 168 -18.05 1.22 1.07
C GLN A 168 -16.53 1.27 1.12
N GLN A 169 -15.92 2.29 0.52
CA GLN A 169 -14.46 2.46 0.54
C GLN A 169 -13.94 2.77 1.96
N ARG A 170 -14.68 3.56 2.75
CA ARG A 170 -14.33 3.77 4.17
C ARG A 170 -14.42 2.48 4.98
N VAL A 171 -15.42 1.61 4.73
CA VAL A 171 -15.49 0.27 5.35
C VAL A 171 -14.32 -0.60 4.91
N ALA A 172 -13.96 -0.60 3.62
CA ALA A 172 -12.82 -1.34 3.11
C ALA A 172 -11.49 -0.88 3.77
N LEU A 173 -11.33 0.43 3.96
CA LEU A 173 -10.19 1.00 4.68
C LEU A 173 -10.20 0.60 6.17
N ALA A 174 -11.36 0.65 6.86
CA ALA A 174 -11.49 0.18 8.24
C ALA A 174 -11.07 -1.29 8.36
N ARG A 175 -11.57 -2.13 7.47
CA ARG A 175 -11.21 -3.56 7.40
C ARG A 175 -9.70 -3.77 7.20
N ALA A 176 -9.09 -3.00 6.30
CA ALA A 176 -7.66 -3.09 6.01
C ALA A 176 -6.80 -2.69 7.21
N LEU A 177 -7.26 -1.74 8.03
CA LEU A 177 -6.55 -1.23 9.22
C LEU A 177 -6.88 -2.00 10.52
N ALA A 178 -7.78 -2.99 10.47
CA ALA A 178 -8.27 -3.68 11.67
C ALA A 178 -7.16 -4.30 12.53
N ASN A 179 -6.15 -4.89 11.89
CA ASN A 179 -5.03 -5.58 12.55
C ASN A 179 -3.75 -4.72 12.66
N GLU A 180 -3.85 -3.40 12.50
CA GLU A 180 -2.68 -2.50 12.55
C GLU A 180 -1.55 -2.99 11.63
N PRO A 181 -1.82 -3.17 10.33
CA PRO A 181 -0.87 -3.81 9.43
C PRO A 181 0.42 -3.01 9.30
N SER A 182 1.54 -3.69 9.10
CA SER A 182 2.82 -3.03 8.86
C SER A 182 2.80 -2.21 7.57
N VAL A 183 2.09 -2.70 6.53
CA VAL A 183 1.93 -2.01 5.24
C VAL A 183 0.47 -2.03 4.79
N LEU A 184 -0.01 -0.91 4.27
CA LEU A 184 -1.28 -0.78 3.57
C LEU A 184 -1.01 -0.79 2.06
N LEU A 185 -1.57 -1.77 1.36
CA LEU A 185 -1.53 -1.88 -0.09
C LEU A 185 -2.87 -1.39 -0.66
N ALA A 186 -2.85 -0.36 -1.49
CA ALA A 186 -4.06 0.27 -2.03
C ALA A 186 -4.05 0.23 -3.56
N ASP A 187 -4.96 -0.54 -4.15
CA ASP A 187 -5.11 -0.68 -5.59
C ASP A 187 -6.23 0.25 -6.08
N GLU A 188 -5.86 1.36 -6.74
CA GLU A 188 -6.79 2.38 -7.27
C GLU A 188 -7.88 2.77 -6.26
N PRO A 189 -7.55 3.18 -5.01
CA PRO A 189 -8.51 3.30 -3.91
C PRO A 189 -9.59 4.36 -4.14
N THR A 190 -9.48 5.17 -5.17
CA THR A 190 -10.42 6.24 -5.53
C THR A 190 -11.00 6.09 -6.94
N GLY A 191 -10.64 5.04 -7.68
CA GLY A 191 -10.98 4.86 -9.09
C GLY A 191 -12.48 4.78 -9.39
N ASN A 192 -13.30 4.39 -8.40
CA ASN A 192 -14.76 4.25 -8.55
C ASN A 192 -15.55 5.27 -7.72
N LEU A 193 -14.93 6.39 -7.33
CA LEU A 193 -15.52 7.39 -6.46
C LEU A 193 -15.72 8.71 -7.21
N ASP A 194 -16.78 9.43 -6.83
CA ASP A 194 -16.92 10.83 -7.23
C ASP A 194 -15.88 11.73 -6.54
N SER A 195 -15.76 12.97 -7.00
CA SER A 195 -14.74 13.90 -6.52
C SER A 195 -14.84 14.22 -5.02
N SER A 196 -16.05 14.18 -4.43
CA SER A 196 -16.25 14.44 -3.00
C SER A 196 -15.75 13.28 -2.17
N ASN A 197 -16.18 12.06 -2.49
CA ASN A 197 -15.76 10.83 -1.82
C ASN A 197 -14.26 10.57 -2.01
N THR A 198 -13.71 10.88 -3.20
CA THR A 198 -12.27 10.84 -3.48
C THR A 198 -11.50 11.67 -2.46
N ARG A 199 -11.86 12.95 -2.27
CA ARG A 199 -11.18 13.83 -1.30
C ARG A 199 -11.24 13.28 0.13
N ASP A 200 -12.37 12.71 0.53
CA ASP A 200 -12.54 12.15 1.87
C ASP A 200 -11.64 10.92 2.08
N VAL A 201 -11.62 9.98 1.14
CA VAL A 201 -10.75 8.78 1.21
C VAL A 201 -9.28 9.17 1.22
N LEU A 202 -8.85 10.11 0.38
CA LEU A 202 -7.47 10.60 0.36
C LEU A 202 -7.08 11.29 1.67
N ARG A 203 -8.00 12.04 2.29
CA ARG A 203 -7.78 12.63 3.62
C ARG A 203 -7.57 11.56 4.69
N LEU A 204 -8.31 10.45 4.63
CA LEU A 204 -8.17 9.32 5.55
C LEU A 204 -6.84 8.58 5.35
N LEU A 205 -6.42 8.34 4.10
CA LEU A 205 -5.10 7.76 3.81
C LEU A 205 -3.96 8.65 4.33
N ARG A 206 -4.05 9.97 4.12
CA ARG A 206 -3.08 10.92 4.68
C ARG A 206 -3.04 10.91 6.20
N ARG A 207 -4.19 10.77 6.89
CA ARG A 207 -4.22 10.63 8.36
C ARG A 207 -3.54 9.35 8.81
N ALA A 208 -3.81 8.22 8.15
CA ALA A 208 -3.16 6.96 8.46
C ALA A 208 -1.63 7.08 8.27
N HIS A 209 -1.17 7.67 7.15
CA HIS A 209 0.24 7.94 6.90
C HIS A 209 0.86 8.86 7.97
N ALA A 210 0.20 9.97 8.32
CA ALA A 210 0.66 10.87 9.39
C ALA A 210 0.73 10.18 10.76
N GLY A 211 -0.05 9.11 10.97
CA GLY A 211 0.04 8.21 12.13
C GLY A 211 1.15 7.16 12.03
N GLY A 212 1.98 7.19 10.99
CA GLY A 212 3.12 6.27 10.79
C GLY A 212 2.81 5.03 9.95
N GLN A 213 1.60 4.92 9.36
CA GLN A 213 1.26 3.80 8.47
C GLN A 213 2.05 3.89 7.17
N ALA A 214 2.86 2.85 6.88
CA ALA A 214 3.46 2.72 5.55
C ALA A 214 2.38 2.37 4.51
N ILE A 215 2.41 3.06 3.36
CA ILE A 215 1.41 2.90 2.29
C ILE A 215 2.11 2.69 0.95
N LEU A 216 1.71 1.66 0.23
CA LEU A 216 2.04 1.49 -1.18
C LEU A 216 0.73 1.56 -1.98
N MET A 217 0.58 2.59 -2.77
CA MET A 217 -0.65 2.85 -3.52
C MET A 217 -0.40 2.79 -5.01
N VAL A 218 -1.27 2.11 -5.74
CA VAL A 218 -1.32 2.16 -7.20
C VAL A 218 -2.38 3.16 -7.62
N THR A 219 -2.05 4.04 -8.55
CA THR A 219 -2.99 4.99 -9.15
C THR A 219 -2.52 5.44 -10.53
N HIS A 220 -3.48 5.84 -11.38
CA HIS A 220 -3.20 6.53 -12.64
C HIS A 220 -3.45 8.06 -12.54
N ASP A 221 -3.98 8.55 -11.41
CA ASP A 221 -4.24 9.97 -11.17
C ASP A 221 -3.04 10.63 -10.50
N ALA A 222 -2.39 11.56 -11.23
CA ALA A 222 -1.22 12.30 -10.73
C ALA A 222 -1.55 13.15 -9.50
N ARG A 223 -2.80 13.63 -9.34
CA ARG A 223 -3.24 14.40 -8.18
C ARG A 223 -3.27 13.50 -6.93
N VAL A 224 -3.67 12.24 -7.11
CA VAL A 224 -3.69 11.23 -6.04
C VAL A 224 -2.25 10.85 -5.67
N ALA A 225 -1.40 10.63 -6.67
CA ALA A 225 0.01 10.29 -6.46
C ALA A 225 0.81 11.41 -5.77
N SER A 226 0.45 12.69 -5.99
CA SER A 226 1.10 13.83 -5.33
C SER A 226 0.97 13.88 -3.81
N LEU A 227 0.16 13.00 -3.22
CA LEU A 227 0.04 12.84 -1.76
C LEU A 227 1.13 11.95 -1.14
N ALA A 228 1.84 11.20 -1.97
CA ALA A 228 2.92 10.31 -1.55
C ALA A 228 4.23 11.08 -1.31
N ASP A 229 5.16 10.46 -0.60
CA ASP A 229 6.52 10.98 -0.40
C ASP A 229 7.39 10.71 -1.64
N ARG A 230 7.04 9.63 -2.38
CA ARG A 230 7.78 9.15 -3.54
C ARG A 230 6.83 8.55 -4.59
N VAL A 231 7.17 8.74 -5.86
CA VAL A 231 6.45 8.18 -7.00
C VAL A 231 7.38 7.27 -7.78
N ILE A 232 6.90 6.05 -8.03
CA ILE A 232 7.54 5.08 -8.92
C ILE A 232 6.69 4.98 -10.19
N ASN A 233 7.29 5.25 -11.34
CA ASN A 233 6.63 5.09 -12.62
C ASN A 233 6.90 3.71 -13.20
N LEU A 234 5.84 2.93 -13.41
CA LEU A 234 5.90 1.59 -14.00
C LEU A 234 5.44 1.66 -15.46
N TYR A 235 6.26 1.14 -16.37
CA TYR A 235 5.96 1.05 -17.79
C TYR A 235 6.32 -0.34 -18.31
N ASP A 236 5.41 -1.00 -19.00
CA ASP A 236 5.58 -2.37 -19.56
C ASP A 236 6.20 -3.38 -18.57
N GLY A 237 5.76 -3.33 -17.32
CA GLY A 237 6.23 -4.23 -16.26
C GLY A 237 7.58 -3.88 -15.65
N MET A 238 8.19 -2.75 -16.01
CA MET A 238 9.50 -2.30 -15.51
C MET A 238 9.38 -0.95 -14.81
N VAL A 239 10.26 -0.69 -13.85
CA VAL A 239 10.44 0.64 -13.25
C VAL A 239 11.13 1.53 -14.27
N ALA A 240 10.42 2.57 -14.72
CA ALA A 240 10.95 3.56 -15.63
C ALA A 240 11.60 4.74 -14.90
N ASP A 241 11.05 5.11 -13.74
CA ASP A 241 11.52 6.21 -12.92
C ASP A 241 11.11 6.01 -11.45
N ASP A 242 11.91 6.53 -10.52
CA ASP A 242 11.69 6.49 -9.07
C ASP A 242 12.15 7.82 -8.46
N ALA A 243 11.20 8.69 -8.14
CA ALA A 243 11.46 10.06 -7.73
C ALA A 243 10.79 10.42 -6.40
N LYS A 244 11.55 11.05 -5.50
CA LYS A 244 11.00 11.64 -4.29
C LYS A 244 10.24 12.92 -4.62
N ILE A 245 9.05 13.08 -4.04
CA ILE A 245 8.31 14.34 -4.12
C ILE A 245 8.91 15.30 -3.10
N VAL A 246 9.54 16.36 -3.60
CA VAL A 246 10.00 17.46 -2.75
C VAL A 246 8.81 18.40 -2.54
N PRO A 247 8.32 18.59 -1.30
CA PRO A 247 7.27 19.57 -1.04
C PRO A 247 7.76 20.95 -1.45
N ILE A 248 7.06 21.60 -2.36
CA ILE A 248 7.34 23.03 -2.66
C ILE A 248 7.03 23.80 -1.37
N PRO A 249 8.02 24.52 -0.76
CA PRO A 249 7.74 25.33 0.42
C PRO A 249 6.64 26.33 0.07
N ARG A 250 5.52 26.28 0.80
CA ARG A 250 4.48 27.30 0.67
C ARG A 250 5.12 28.63 1.03
N THR A 251 5.41 29.46 0.06
CA THR A 251 5.75 30.86 0.30
C THR A 251 4.55 31.50 0.99
N THR A 252 4.75 32.03 2.18
CA THR A 252 3.75 32.68 3.05
C THR A 252 3.33 34.03 2.49
N ASN A 253 3.07 34.16 1.20
CA ASN A 253 2.44 35.31 0.57
C ASN A 253 1.25 34.82 -0.25
N GLY A 254 0.10 34.83 0.39
CA GLY A 254 -1.23 35.08 -0.11
C GLY A 254 -1.53 34.66 -1.56
N VAL A 255 -1.57 33.35 -1.85
CA VAL A 255 -2.39 32.84 -2.94
C VAL A 255 -3.16 31.66 -2.36
N ALA A 256 -4.45 31.88 -2.25
CA ALA A 256 -5.42 30.92 -1.79
C ALA A 256 -5.36 29.63 -2.61
N ASP A 257 -5.50 28.52 -1.89
CA ASP A 257 -5.93 27.20 -2.32
C ASP A 257 -5.98 26.93 -3.83
N VAL A 258 -4.94 26.27 -4.33
CA VAL A 258 -4.96 25.62 -5.66
C VAL A 258 -5.93 24.40 -5.68
N LEU A 259 -6.75 24.19 -4.63
CA LEU A 259 -7.80 23.18 -4.56
C LEU A 259 -9.21 23.75 -4.82
N GLU A 260 -9.35 25.05 -5.08
CA GLU A 260 -10.56 25.63 -5.66
C GLU A 260 -10.38 25.76 -7.18
N LEU A 261 -10.39 24.66 -7.90
CA LEU A 261 -10.74 24.69 -9.31
C LEU A 261 -12.27 24.81 -9.38
N ARG A 262 -12.73 26.04 -9.60
CA ARG A 262 -14.06 26.36 -10.11
C ARG A 262 -14.28 25.68 -11.45
N GLY A 263 -15.47 25.13 -11.66
CA GLY A 263 -16.00 24.65 -12.92
C GLY A 263 -16.65 23.30 -12.76
#